data_f616c76690b19b708c5e34a3f7394cc9
#
_entry.id   f616c76690b19b708c5e34a3f7394cc9
#
_cell.length_a   1.000
_cell.length_b   1.000
_cell.length_c   1.000
_cell.angle_alpha   90.00
_cell.angle_beta   90.00
_cell.angle_gamma   90.00
#
_symmetry.space_group_name_H-M   'P 1'
#
loop_
_entity.id
_entity.type
_entity.pdbx_description
1 polymer ?
#
loop_
_entity_poly.entity_id
_entity_poly.type
_entity_poly.pdbx_seq_one_letter_code
_entity_poly.pdbx_strand_id
1 'polypeptide(L)'
;MPKLSVYDITGKATGEEIELMDYVFGVEFNEAVVHQAVVMQQANERQGTHATKSRGMVRGGGKKPWKQKGTGRARAGSIRSPLWVGGGVTFGPQPRSHAKDMPRKARRLAIRCALSAKVAAGELVVVDGLTF
;
A
#
# COMPACT_ATOMS: atom_id res chain seq x y z
N MET A 1 -22.23 9.86 24.94
CA MET A 1 -20.80 10.24 24.99
C MET A 1 -20.05 9.18 25.78
N PRO A 2 -19.11 8.45 25.20
CA PRO A 2 -18.31 7.49 25.94
C PRO A 2 -17.39 8.21 26.92
N LYS A 3 -17.22 7.65 28.13
CA LYS A 3 -16.33 8.17 29.17
C LYS A 3 -15.14 7.23 29.31
N LEU A 4 -13.96 7.78 29.50
CA LEU A 4 -12.74 7.04 29.77
C LEU A 4 -12.04 7.56 31.01
N SER A 5 -11.50 6.63 31.81
CA SER A 5 -10.68 6.98 32.98
C SER A 5 -9.29 7.42 32.50
N VAL A 6 -8.75 8.42 33.21
CA VAL A 6 -7.39 8.94 32.98
C VAL A 6 -6.41 8.21 33.87
N TYR A 7 -5.26 7.84 33.28
CA TYR A 7 -4.17 7.17 33.97
C TYR A 7 -2.94 8.07 34.04
N ASP A 8 -2.16 7.92 35.09
CA ASP A 8 -0.84 8.53 35.24
C ASP A 8 0.22 7.70 34.44
N ILE A 9 1.38 8.28 34.22
CA ILE A 9 2.57 7.60 33.60
C ILE A 9 2.89 6.27 34.29
N THR A 10 2.61 6.13 35.59
CA THR A 10 2.81 4.90 36.35
C THR A 10 1.75 3.83 36.11
N GLY A 11 0.72 4.11 35.31
CA GLY A 11 -0.41 3.21 35.02
C GLY A 11 -1.47 3.20 36.15
N LYS A 12 -1.43 4.12 37.11
CA LYS A 12 -2.45 4.25 38.14
C LYS A 12 -3.55 5.19 37.66
N ALA A 13 -4.82 4.83 37.93
CA ALA A 13 -5.95 5.69 37.67
C ALA A 13 -5.87 6.97 38.54
N THR A 14 -5.98 8.14 37.90
CA THR A 14 -5.97 9.46 38.62
C THR A 14 -7.30 9.77 39.25
N GLY A 15 -8.37 9.01 38.94
CA GLY A 15 -9.74 9.28 39.40
C GLY A 15 -10.49 10.29 38.53
N GLU A 16 -9.85 10.84 37.54
CA GLU A 16 -10.48 11.74 36.57
C GLU A 16 -11.10 10.96 35.42
N GLU A 17 -12.24 11.44 34.88
CA GLU A 17 -12.91 10.89 33.70
C GLU A 17 -12.97 11.96 32.62
N ILE A 18 -12.68 11.58 31.39
CA ILE A 18 -12.83 12.45 30.22
C ILE A 18 -14.03 11.98 29.39
N GLU A 19 -14.90 12.91 29.03
CA GLU A 19 -16.00 12.68 28.10
C GLU A 19 -15.51 12.85 26.66
N LEU A 20 -15.69 11.80 25.86
CA LEU A 20 -15.30 11.79 24.45
C LEU A 20 -16.47 12.27 23.57
N MET A 21 -16.14 13.06 22.54
CA MET A 21 -17.14 13.58 21.59
C MET A 21 -17.73 12.46 20.73
N ASP A 22 -19.05 12.29 20.73
CA ASP A 22 -19.74 11.29 19.88
C ASP A 22 -19.44 11.44 18.39
N TYR A 23 -19.25 12.66 17.93
CA TYR A 23 -18.89 12.93 16.52
C TYR A 23 -17.61 12.22 16.07
N VAL A 24 -16.69 11.92 16.98
CA VAL A 24 -15.41 11.27 16.70
C VAL A 24 -15.40 9.81 17.16
N PHE A 25 -15.93 9.54 18.36
CA PHE A 25 -15.79 8.25 19.05
C PHE A 25 -17.10 7.47 19.18
N GLY A 26 -18.21 8.02 18.68
CA GLY A 26 -19.53 7.38 18.68
C GLY A 26 -20.02 7.03 17.27
N VAL A 27 -19.12 6.95 16.29
CA VAL A 27 -19.49 6.65 14.88
C VAL A 27 -19.71 5.16 14.70
N GLU A 28 -20.79 4.79 14.00
CA GLU A 28 -21.04 3.42 13.60
C GLU A 28 -19.92 2.88 12.69
N PHE A 29 -19.46 1.66 12.96
CA PHE A 29 -18.36 1.05 12.24
C PHE A 29 -18.74 0.69 10.80
N ASN A 30 -18.04 1.27 9.83
CA ASN A 30 -18.21 1.00 8.41
C ASN A 30 -16.98 0.26 7.86
N GLU A 31 -17.10 -1.06 7.77
CA GLU A 31 -16.01 -1.95 7.32
C GLU A 31 -15.49 -1.59 5.91
N ALA A 32 -16.38 -1.29 4.97
CA ALA A 32 -16.00 -0.98 3.59
C ALA A 32 -15.09 0.25 3.50
N VAL A 33 -15.42 1.30 4.25
CA VAL A 33 -14.62 2.55 4.27
C VAL A 33 -13.27 2.34 4.95
N VAL A 34 -13.23 1.57 6.04
CA VAL A 34 -11.98 1.24 6.75
C VAL A 34 -11.10 0.37 5.87
N HIS A 35 -11.64 -0.67 5.24
CA HIS A 35 -10.91 -1.53 4.31
C HIS A 35 -10.32 -0.72 3.14
N GLN A 36 -11.11 0.18 2.55
CA GLN A 36 -10.63 1.04 1.47
C GLN A 36 -9.46 1.94 1.90
N ALA A 37 -9.49 2.46 3.13
CA ALA A 37 -8.40 3.26 3.69
C ALA A 37 -7.12 2.43 3.87
N VAL A 38 -7.22 1.19 4.38
CA VAL A 38 -6.08 0.26 4.51
C VAL A 38 -5.49 -0.09 3.14
N VAL A 39 -6.33 -0.41 2.15
CA VAL A 39 -5.88 -0.70 0.77
C VAL A 39 -5.17 0.52 0.15
N MET A 40 -5.68 1.73 0.40
CA MET A 40 -5.02 2.96 -0.04
C MET A 40 -3.64 3.11 0.61
N GLN A 41 -3.52 2.95 1.93
CA GLN A 41 -2.26 3.07 2.66
C GLN A 41 -1.23 2.07 2.14
N GLN A 42 -1.57 0.80 2.08
CA GLN A 42 -0.69 -0.26 1.58
C GLN A 42 -0.25 -0.03 0.13
N ALA A 43 -1.13 0.49 -0.72
CA ALA A 43 -0.79 0.84 -2.09
C ALA A 43 0.21 2.01 -2.15
N ASN A 44 0.06 3.00 -1.28
CA ASN A 44 0.92 4.20 -1.23
C ASN A 44 2.32 3.91 -0.66
N GLU A 45 2.47 2.87 0.17
CA GLU A 45 3.75 2.41 0.70
C GLU A 45 4.60 1.69 -0.36
N ARG A 46 3.99 1.21 -1.45
CA ARG A 46 4.71 0.49 -2.51
C ARG A 46 5.54 1.44 -3.35
N GLN A 47 6.86 1.25 -3.38
CA GLN A 47 7.78 2.05 -4.20
C GLN A 47 7.61 1.82 -5.72
N GLY A 48 7.26 0.61 -6.15
CA GLY A 48 7.04 0.27 -7.56
C GLY A 48 8.29 0.39 -8.44
N THR A 49 9.48 0.14 -7.91
CA THR A 49 10.78 0.31 -8.58
C THR A 49 11.23 -0.90 -9.39
N HIS A 50 10.47 -2.01 -9.38
CA HIS A 50 10.79 -3.20 -10.14
C HIS A 50 10.73 -2.92 -11.65
N ALA A 51 11.73 -3.40 -12.39
CA ALA A 51 11.87 -3.20 -13.82
C ALA A 51 12.39 -4.44 -14.52
N THR A 52 11.94 -4.67 -15.74
CA THR A 52 12.49 -5.67 -16.64
C THR A 52 12.90 -5.01 -17.96
N LYS A 53 13.93 -5.57 -18.59
CA LYS A 53 14.40 -5.07 -19.87
C LYS A 53 13.55 -5.64 -21.00
N SER A 54 12.90 -4.79 -21.76
CA SER A 54 12.27 -5.15 -23.01
C SER A 54 13.34 -5.47 -24.07
N ARG A 55 12.94 -6.10 -25.18
CA ARG A 55 13.82 -6.45 -26.29
C ARG A 55 14.70 -5.27 -26.78
N GLY A 56 14.20 -4.04 -26.74
CA GLY A 56 14.95 -2.86 -27.12
C GLY A 56 16.04 -2.48 -26.13
N MET A 57 15.84 -2.75 -24.84
CA MET A 57 16.74 -2.37 -23.74
C MET A 57 17.86 -3.38 -23.50
N VAL A 58 17.74 -4.60 -24.00
CA VAL A 58 18.77 -5.63 -23.85
C VAL A 58 19.94 -5.29 -24.78
N ARG A 59 21.18 -5.37 -24.26
CA ARG A 59 22.40 -5.11 -25.03
C ARG A 59 22.62 -6.21 -26.08
N GLY A 60 23.10 -5.83 -27.27
CA GLY A 60 23.48 -6.76 -28.35
C GLY A 60 22.44 -6.83 -29.48
N GLY A 61 22.57 -7.79 -30.37
CA GLY A 61 21.56 -8.21 -31.36
C GLY A 61 21.33 -7.27 -32.54
N GLY A 62 22.22 -6.42 -32.94
CA GLY A 62 22.07 -5.59 -34.15
C GLY A 62 22.13 -6.37 -35.48
N LYS A 63 22.78 -7.54 -35.47
CA LYS A 63 22.94 -8.40 -36.66
C LYS A 63 21.91 -9.53 -36.65
N LYS A 64 21.35 -9.84 -37.83
CA LYS A 64 20.49 -11.01 -38.02
C LYS A 64 21.30 -12.30 -37.81
N PRO A 65 20.87 -13.26 -36.95
CA PRO A 65 21.67 -14.45 -36.62
C PRO A 65 22.05 -15.32 -37.81
N TRP A 66 21.13 -15.48 -38.78
CA TRP A 66 21.34 -16.25 -40.02
C TRP A 66 20.43 -15.78 -41.14
N LYS A 67 20.66 -16.27 -42.34
CA LYS A 67 19.89 -15.96 -43.54
C LYS A 67 18.41 -16.35 -43.37
N GLN A 68 17.52 -15.64 -44.08
CA GLN A 68 16.07 -15.86 -44.01
C GLN A 68 15.64 -17.27 -44.49
N LYS A 69 16.35 -17.84 -45.42
CA LYS A 69 16.10 -19.16 -46.04
C LYS A 69 17.42 -19.92 -46.26
N GLY A 70 17.35 -21.23 -46.44
CA GLY A 70 18.52 -22.05 -46.79
C GLY A 70 19.38 -22.52 -45.63
N THR A 71 18.92 -22.40 -44.36
CA THR A 71 19.66 -22.84 -43.16
C THR A 71 19.04 -24.04 -42.47
N GLY A 72 17.85 -24.47 -42.86
CA GLY A 72 17.08 -25.50 -42.11
C GLY A 72 16.66 -25.14 -40.70
N ARG A 73 16.97 -23.93 -40.24
CA ARG A 73 16.62 -23.42 -38.91
C ARG A 73 15.38 -22.54 -38.93
N ALA A 74 14.71 -22.41 -37.77
CA ALA A 74 13.62 -21.45 -37.60
C ALA A 74 14.10 -20.02 -37.89
N ARG A 75 13.25 -19.22 -38.51
CA ARG A 75 13.57 -17.82 -38.84
C ARG A 75 13.78 -17.02 -37.60
N ALA A 76 14.90 -16.31 -37.48
CA ALA A 76 15.21 -15.42 -36.37
C ALA A 76 15.69 -14.05 -36.88
N GLY A 77 15.13 -12.99 -36.35
CA GLY A 77 15.52 -11.61 -36.68
C GLY A 77 16.52 -11.01 -35.69
N SER A 78 16.51 -11.45 -34.43
CA SER A 78 17.39 -10.96 -33.41
C SER A 78 17.55 -11.96 -32.27
N ILE A 79 18.74 -12.05 -31.70
CA ILE A 79 19.05 -12.85 -30.51
C ILE A 79 18.44 -12.25 -29.20
N ARG A 80 17.95 -11.01 -29.25
CA ARG A 80 17.28 -10.34 -28.12
C ARG A 80 15.78 -10.64 -28.05
N SER A 81 15.26 -11.46 -28.95
CA SER A 81 13.86 -11.89 -28.92
C SER A 81 13.55 -12.58 -27.59
N PRO A 82 12.34 -12.43 -27.03
CA PRO A 82 11.93 -13.12 -25.79
C PRO A 82 12.02 -14.64 -25.84
N LEU A 83 12.05 -15.22 -27.05
CA LEU A 83 12.23 -16.66 -27.27
C LEU A 83 13.67 -17.16 -27.00
N TRP A 84 14.62 -16.25 -26.87
CA TRP A 84 16.02 -16.57 -26.67
C TRP A 84 16.41 -16.41 -25.20
N VAL A 85 17.26 -17.31 -24.72
CA VAL A 85 17.88 -17.16 -23.38
C VAL A 85 18.69 -15.89 -23.37
N GLY A 86 18.47 -15.03 -22.36
CA GLY A 86 19.07 -13.70 -22.27
C GLY A 86 18.40 -12.64 -23.17
N GLY A 87 17.30 -12.96 -23.85
CA GLY A 87 16.48 -12.01 -24.57
C GLY A 87 15.64 -11.11 -23.65
N GLY A 88 14.90 -10.17 -24.25
CA GLY A 88 14.02 -9.27 -23.50
C GLY A 88 12.78 -9.96 -22.97
N VAL A 89 12.19 -9.38 -21.92
CA VAL A 89 10.92 -9.83 -21.33
C VAL A 89 9.76 -9.13 -22.04
N THR A 90 8.74 -9.90 -22.43
CA THR A 90 7.51 -9.37 -23.00
C THR A 90 6.52 -9.03 -21.87
N PHE A 91 5.99 -7.80 -21.87
CA PHE A 91 5.04 -7.32 -20.85
C PHE A 91 5.51 -7.52 -19.39
N GLY A 92 6.81 -7.49 -19.16
CA GLY A 92 7.35 -7.56 -17.82
C GLY A 92 7.06 -6.29 -17.01
N PRO A 93 7.22 -6.36 -15.68
CA PRO A 93 6.97 -5.23 -14.82
C PRO A 93 7.86 -4.03 -15.17
N GLN A 94 7.27 -2.85 -15.16
CA GLN A 94 7.95 -1.57 -15.35
C GLN A 94 7.74 -0.69 -14.12
N PRO A 95 8.67 0.21 -13.80
CA PRO A 95 8.50 1.15 -12.70
C PRO A 95 7.22 1.97 -12.88
N ARG A 96 6.38 1.96 -11.85
CA ARG A 96 5.15 2.75 -11.84
C ARG A 96 4.78 3.18 -10.44
N SER A 97 4.06 4.26 -10.32
CA SER A 97 3.40 4.64 -9.08
C SER A 97 2.21 3.71 -8.81
N HIS A 98 2.08 3.30 -7.55
CA HIS A 98 0.92 2.56 -7.04
C HIS A 98 0.00 3.46 -6.21
N ALA A 99 0.28 4.77 -6.16
CA ALA A 99 -0.49 5.72 -5.38
C ALA A 99 -1.99 5.65 -5.72
N LYS A 100 -2.79 5.62 -4.67
CA LYS A 100 -4.25 5.67 -4.72
C LYS A 100 -4.74 6.87 -3.92
N ASP A 101 -5.70 7.58 -4.46
CA ASP A 101 -6.35 8.69 -3.76
C ASP A 101 -7.65 8.22 -3.11
N MET A 102 -7.96 8.86 -1.98
CA MET A 102 -9.23 8.68 -1.27
C MET A 102 -9.78 10.05 -0.89
N PRO A 103 -11.07 10.32 -1.09
CA PRO A 103 -11.69 11.58 -0.71
C PRO A 103 -11.43 11.91 0.77
N ARG A 104 -11.12 13.17 1.08
CA ARG A 104 -10.78 13.60 2.44
C ARG A 104 -11.86 13.25 3.48
N LYS A 105 -13.14 13.40 3.10
CA LYS A 105 -14.28 13.05 3.97
C LYS A 105 -14.31 11.56 4.30
N ALA A 106 -14.08 10.69 3.31
CA ALA A 106 -14.04 9.24 3.50
C ALA A 106 -12.86 8.81 4.37
N ARG A 107 -11.65 9.40 4.18
CA ARG A 107 -10.49 9.14 5.01
C ARG A 107 -10.73 9.54 6.48
N ARG A 108 -11.32 10.70 6.72
CA ARG A 108 -11.69 11.14 8.08
C ARG A 108 -12.74 10.22 8.71
N LEU A 109 -13.69 9.72 7.92
CA LEU A 109 -14.69 8.76 8.41
C LEU A 109 -14.01 7.44 8.80
N ALA A 110 -13.09 6.90 7.98
CA ALA A 110 -12.34 5.69 8.30
C ALA A 110 -11.60 5.80 9.64
N ILE A 111 -10.92 6.93 9.89
CA ILE A 111 -10.20 7.17 11.15
C ILE A 111 -11.19 7.20 12.34
N ARG A 112 -12.31 7.90 12.19
CA ARG A 112 -13.34 7.96 13.24
C ARG A 112 -13.94 6.59 13.53
N CYS A 113 -14.25 5.80 12.50
CA CYS A 113 -14.72 4.42 12.66
C CYS A 113 -13.70 3.56 13.43
N ALA A 114 -12.42 3.67 13.10
CA ALA A 114 -11.36 2.94 13.80
C ALA A 114 -11.23 3.36 15.27
N LEU A 115 -11.27 4.66 15.56
CA LEU A 115 -11.24 5.19 16.93
C LEU A 115 -12.47 4.76 17.74
N SER A 116 -13.67 4.84 17.16
CA SER A 116 -14.91 4.39 17.80
C SER A 116 -14.86 2.91 18.14
N ALA A 117 -14.34 2.07 17.23
CA ALA A 117 -14.17 0.64 17.47
C ALA A 117 -13.19 0.36 18.62
N LYS A 118 -12.08 1.11 18.71
CA LYS A 118 -11.11 1.01 19.81
C LYS A 118 -11.70 1.39 21.16
N VAL A 119 -12.51 2.43 21.20
CA VAL A 119 -13.24 2.81 22.42
C VAL A 119 -14.23 1.73 22.83
N ALA A 120 -15.01 1.20 21.88
CA ALA A 120 -15.98 0.14 22.15
C ALA A 120 -15.31 -1.16 22.63
N ALA A 121 -14.11 -1.47 22.13
CA ALA A 121 -13.32 -2.62 22.56
C ALA A 121 -12.55 -2.41 23.87
N GLY A 122 -12.55 -1.18 24.45
CA GLY A 122 -11.79 -0.84 25.66
C GLY A 122 -10.27 -0.80 25.44
N GLU A 123 -9.82 -0.62 24.20
CA GLU A 123 -8.40 -0.62 23.82
C GLU A 123 -7.79 0.79 23.78
N LEU A 124 -8.57 1.83 24.10
CA LEU A 124 -8.09 3.21 24.17
C LEU A 124 -7.77 3.57 25.62
N VAL A 125 -6.56 4.00 25.86
CA VAL A 125 -6.09 4.46 27.18
C VAL A 125 -5.71 5.93 27.09
N VAL A 126 -6.15 6.73 28.07
CA VAL A 126 -5.81 8.15 28.18
C VAL A 126 -4.81 8.31 29.31
N VAL A 127 -3.67 8.94 29.02
CA VAL A 127 -2.60 9.17 29.99
C VAL A 127 -2.40 10.67 30.15
N ASP A 128 -2.33 11.13 31.39
CA ASP A 128 -2.00 12.50 31.74
C ASP A 128 -0.50 12.67 32.03
N GLY A 129 0.08 13.81 31.63
CA GLY A 129 1.42 14.21 32.01
C GLY A 129 2.58 13.49 31.32
N LEU A 130 2.44 13.10 30.06
CA LEU A 130 3.57 12.61 29.24
C LEU A 130 4.61 13.74 29.05
N THR A 131 5.62 13.77 29.92
CA THR A 131 6.83 14.60 29.76
C THR A 131 7.97 13.71 29.26
N PHE A 132 8.58 14.10 28.12
CA PHE A 132 9.79 13.44 27.54
C PHE A 132 11.03 14.27 27.89
#